data_187cfc80673de966a1b3d0753d1543ab
#
_entry.id   187cfc80673de966a1b3d0753d1543ab
#
_cell.length_a   1.000
_cell.length_b   1.000
_cell.length_c   1.000
_cell.angle_alpha   90.00
_cell.angle_beta   90.00
_cell.angle_gamma   90.00
#
_symmetry.space_group_name_H-M   'P 1'
#
loop_
_entity.id
_entity.type
_entity.pdbx_description
1 polymer ?
#
loop_
_entity_poly.entity_id
_entity_poly.type
_entity_poly.pdbx_seq_one_letter_code
_entity_poly.pdbx_strand_id
1 'polypeptide(L)'
;LDRSSAASDVYKRQALHLAWHRRAERFGGGRSTGLKPLDLSDKTAPLGVEKPKDFTWNQLLGFDACVQCGKCEAACPAFAAGQPLNPKKLIQDMVVGLAGGTDAKFAGSPYPGKPIGEHGGNPHQPIVNGLVDAETLWSCTTCRACVEECPMMIEHVDAIVDMRRHLTLEKGATPNKGAEVLENLIATDNPGGFAPGGRLNWAADLNLPLLSEKGSSDVLFWVGDGAFDMRNQRTLRAFVKVLKAAKVDFAVLGLEERDSGDVARRLGDEATFQLLATRNIQTLAKYSFKRIVTCDPHSFHVLKNEYGAFNGNYVVQHHSTFMAELIGEGALNLGQHKGNSVTYHDPCYLGRYNGEYEAPRQVLRAMGIEVKEMQRSGFRSRCCGGGGGAPITDIPGKQRIPDMRMEDIRETGAELVAVGCPQCTAMLEGVVEPRPLIKDIAELVADALLEEAAPGKAPIKRQPAEVH
;
A
#
# COMPACT_ATOMS: atom_id res chain seq x y z
N LEU A 1 27.14 36.54 7.84
CA LEU A 1 27.52 35.23 7.28
C LEU A 1 27.33 35.27 5.77
N ASP A 2 28.43 35.09 5.03
CA ASP A 2 28.48 35.17 3.59
C ASP A 2 27.61 34.03 2.98
N ARG A 3 26.92 34.33 1.84
CA ARG A 3 26.09 33.38 1.11
C ARG A 3 26.86 32.08 0.73
N SER A 4 28.19 32.18 0.60
CA SER A 4 29.06 31.03 0.29
C SER A 4 29.20 30.04 1.44
N SER A 5 29.23 30.49 2.70
CA SER A 5 29.35 29.60 3.86
C SER A 5 28.08 28.82 4.11
N ALA A 6 26.93 29.45 3.92
CA ALA A 6 25.65 28.83 4.11
C ALA A 6 25.31 27.78 3.01
N ALA A 7 25.68 28.03 1.74
CA ALA A 7 25.59 27.04 0.67
C ALA A 7 26.45 25.83 0.99
N SER A 8 27.68 26.03 1.53
CA SER A 8 28.56 24.94 1.97
C SER A 8 27.93 24.07 3.05
N ASP A 9 27.16 24.64 3.98
CA ASP A 9 26.52 23.87 5.05
C ASP A 9 25.34 23.01 4.56
N VAL A 10 24.56 23.51 3.60
CA VAL A 10 23.54 22.72 2.92
C VAL A 10 24.14 21.51 2.21
N TYR A 11 25.25 21.70 1.45
CA TYR A 11 25.94 20.58 0.79
C TYR A 11 26.49 19.55 1.79
N LYS A 12 27.00 19.96 2.93
CA LYS A 12 27.46 19.05 4.00
C LYS A 12 26.30 18.23 4.56
N ARG A 13 25.16 18.86 4.84
CA ARG A 13 23.93 18.20 5.34
C ARG A 13 23.42 17.20 4.32
N GLN A 14 23.41 17.54 3.03
CA GLN A 14 23.04 16.64 1.94
C GLN A 14 23.96 15.42 1.86
N ALA A 15 25.28 15.61 1.96
CA ALA A 15 26.25 14.52 1.95
C ALA A 15 26.06 13.57 3.15
N LEU A 16 25.86 14.13 4.35
CA LEU A 16 25.57 13.34 5.56
C LEU A 16 24.29 12.55 5.44
N HIS A 17 23.21 13.18 4.94
CA HIS A 17 21.94 12.52 4.73
C HIS A 17 22.06 11.36 3.71
N LEU A 18 22.72 11.57 2.57
CA LEU A 18 22.94 10.54 1.56
C LEU A 18 23.83 9.40 2.06
N ALA A 19 24.84 9.70 2.89
CA ALA A 19 25.69 8.67 3.50
C ALA A 19 24.91 7.82 4.50
N TRP A 20 23.96 8.40 5.23
CA TRP A 20 23.13 7.69 6.19
C TRP A 20 22.03 6.87 5.52
N HIS A 21 21.37 7.43 4.50
CA HIS A 21 20.34 6.75 3.71
C HIS A 21 21.00 6.00 2.54
N ARG A 22 21.48 4.80 2.80
CA ARG A 22 22.14 3.98 1.78
C ARG A 22 21.25 3.79 0.56
N ARG A 23 21.69 4.31 -0.57
CA ARG A 23 20.92 4.33 -1.82
C ARG A 23 20.55 2.91 -2.32
N ALA A 24 21.38 1.91 -2.03
CA ALA A 24 21.13 0.52 -2.36
C ALA A 24 19.87 -0.04 -1.66
N GLU A 25 19.54 0.43 -0.46
CA GLU A 25 18.37 -0.01 0.29
C GLU A 25 17.07 0.60 -0.25
N ARG A 26 17.15 1.72 -0.98
CA ARG A 26 16.00 2.38 -1.58
C ARG A 26 15.33 1.54 -2.67
N PHE A 27 16.09 0.79 -3.45
CA PHE A 27 15.63 0.00 -4.58
C PHE A 27 15.61 -1.51 -4.30
N GLY A 28 16.08 -1.93 -3.12
CA GLY A 28 15.96 -3.32 -2.66
C GLY A 28 14.54 -3.64 -2.21
N GLY A 29 14.04 -4.81 -2.58
CA GLY A 29 12.77 -5.32 -2.05
C GLY A 29 12.81 -5.41 -0.51
N GLY A 30 11.66 -5.28 0.14
CA GLY A 30 11.55 -5.41 1.59
C GLY A 30 11.84 -4.14 2.38
N ARG A 31 11.61 -2.98 1.81
CA ARG A 31 11.70 -1.71 2.52
C ARG A 31 10.72 -1.61 3.67
N SER A 32 11.27 -1.38 4.86
CA SER A 32 10.52 -0.75 5.94
C SER A 32 10.12 0.67 5.53
N THR A 33 8.96 1.15 5.98
CA THR A 33 8.57 2.57 5.83
C THR A 33 9.48 3.49 6.63
N GLY A 34 10.28 2.95 7.55
CA GLY A 34 11.00 3.73 8.54
C GLY A 34 10.15 4.12 9.75
N LEU A 35 8.83 3.94 9.69
CA LEU A 35 7.92 4.17 10.82
C LEU A 35 8.29 3.24 11.99
N LYS A 36 8.73 3.84 13.09
CA LYS A 36 8.99 3.11 14.32
C LYS A 36 7.71 2.99 15.16
N PRO A 37 7.53 1.89 15.89
CA PRO A 37 6.48 1.81 16.89
C PRO A 37 6.63 2.92 17.93
N LEU A 38 5.50 3.46 18.41
CA LEU A 38 5.50 4.30 19.59
C LEU A 38 5.64 3.43 20.85
N ASP A 39 6.37 3.90 21.82
CA ASP A 39 6.37 3.29 23.16
C ASP A 39 5.12 3.76 23.91
N LEU A 40 4.08 2.92 23.91
CA LEU A 40 2.83 3.20 24.59
C LEU A 40 2.86 2.87 26.08
N SER A 41 3.95 2.28 26.58
CA SER A 41 4.15 1.99 28.01
C SER A 41 4.64 3.21 28.79
N ASP A 42 5.37 4.11 28.12
CA ASP A 42 5.82 5.37 28.69
C ASP A 42 4.75 6.45 28.51
N LYS A 43 4.02 6.74 29.59
CA LYS A 43 2.98 7.79 29.59
C LYS A 43 3.50 9.22 29.38
N THR A 44 4.81 9.41 29.41
CA THR A 44 5.47 10.72 29.21
C THR A 44 6.02 10.88 27.80
N ALA A 45 6.11 9.79 27.03
CA ALA A 45 6.57 9.82 25.65
C ALA A 45 5.55 10.53 24.75
N PRO A 46 6.01 11.40 23.82
CA PRO A 46 5.10 12.07 22.89
C PRO A 46 4.46 11.05 21.95
N LEU A 47 3.15 11.14 21.79
CA LEU A 47 2.39 10.30 20.86
C LEU A 47 2.37 10.93 19.45
N GLY A 48 3.52 10.92 18.80
CA GLY A 48 3.72 11.53 17.47
C GLY A 48 4.38 12.91 17.53
N VAL A 49 4.20 13.70 16.46
CA VAL A 49 4.89 14.97 16.27
C VAL A 49 3.89 16.13 16.29
N GLU A 50 3.99 17.01 17.29
CA GLU A 50 3.22 18.24 17.40
C GLU A 50 3.98 19.43 16.80
N LYS A 51 5.27 19.51 17.08
CA LYS A 51 6.14 20.67 16.80
C LYS A 51 7.30 20.26 15.89
N PRO A 52 7.87 21.16 15.11
CA PRO A 52 9.00 20.82 14.23
C PRO A 52 10.17 20.17 14.98
N LYS A 53 10.46 20.54 16.21
CA LYS A 53 11.53 19.99 17.03
C LYS A 53 11.28 18.54 17.52
N ASP A 54 10.04 18.06 17.43
CA ASP A 54 9.66 16.72 17.93
C ASP A 54 10.02 15.61 16.92
N PHE A 55 10.35 15.99 15.67
CA PHE A 55 10.89 15.04 14.70
C PHE A 55 12.24 14.47 15.16
N THR A 56 12.51 13.25 14.74
CA THR A 56 13.81 12.63 14.97
C THR A 56 14.92 13.36 14.21
N TRP A 57 16.17 13.29 14.72
CA TRP A 57 17.30 14.02 14.12
C TRP A 57 17.54 13.65 12.64
N ASN A 58 17.28 12.40 12.24
CA ASN A 58 17.43 11.96 10.86
C ASN A 58 16.31 12.49 9.95
N GLN A 59 15.09 12.66 10.45
CA GLN A 59 14.03 13.34 9.72
C GLN A 59 14.37 14.81 9.52
N LEU A 60 14.82 15.50 10.59
CA LEU A 60 15.26 16.89 10.53
C LEU A 60 16.41 17.09 9.52
N LEU A 61 17.42 16.22 9.55
CA LEU A 61 18.52 16.23 8.57
C LEU A 61 17.98 16.00 7.14
N GLY A 62 16.99 15.12 6.99
CA GLY A 62 16.34 14.87 5.70
C GLY A 62 15.63 16.10 5.15
N PHE A 63 14.91 16.84 5.99
CA PHE A 63 14.23 18.08 5.59
C PHE A 63 15.22 19.13 5.12
N ASP A 64 16.31 19.35 5.88
CA ASP A 64 17.38 20.27 5.51
C ASP A 64 18.12 19.86 4.22
N ALA A 65 18.14 18.57 3.90
CA ALA A 65 18.77 18.07 2.67
C ALA A 65 17.95 18.34 1.40
N CYS A 66 16.73 18.87 1.50
CA CYS A 66 15.84 19.11 0.38
C CYS A 66 16.45 20.08 -0.64
N VAL A 67 16.68 19.62 -1.87
CA VAL A 67 17.19 20.43 -2.99
C VAL A 67 16.10 21.20 -3.75
N GLN A 68 14.87 21.18 -3.28
CA GLN A 68 13.71 21.92 -3.83
C GLN A 68 13.43 21.63 -5.33
N CYS A 69 13.81 20.48 -5.84
CA CYS A 69 13.74 20.14 -7.27
C CYS A 69 12.30 19.96 -7.83
N GLY A 70 11.27 19.87 -6.99
CA GLY A 70 9.87 19.76 -7.39
C GLY A 70 9.42 18.37 -7.84
N LYS A 71 10.28 17.36 -7.92
CA LYS A 71 9.90 16.01 -8.38
C LYS A 71 8.82 15.36 -7.51
N CYS A 72 8.89 15.54 -6.18
CA CYS A 72 7.87 15.01 -5.26
C CYS A 72 6.50 15.67 -5.46
N GLU A 73 6.47 16.96 -5.79
CA GLU A 73 5.28 17.73 -6.12
C GLU A 73 4.64 17.22 -7.41
N ALA A 74 5.45 17.09 -8.48
CA ALA A 74 4.99 16.60 -9.78
C ALA A 74 4.47 15.13 -9.74
N ALA A 75 5.00 14.32 -8.82
CA ALA A 75 4.61 12.92 -8.66
C ALA A 75 3.38 12.72 -7.76
N CYS A 76 3.04 13.71 -6.93
CA CYS A 76 2.01 13.57 -5.92
C CYS A 76 0.60 13.54 -6.53
N PRO A 77 -0.19 12.45 -6.31
CA PRO A 77 -1.55 12.38 -6.84
C PRO A 77 -2.50 13.36 -6.14
N ALA A 78 -2.34 13.61 -4.85
CA ALA A 78 -3.15 14.57 -4.11
C ALA A 78 -2.92 16.01 -4.61
N PHE A 79 -1.67 16.40 -4.83
CA PHE A 79 -1.35 17.69 -5.42
C PHE A 79 -1.93 17.85 -6.83
N ALA A 80 -1.76 16.82 -7.67
CA ALA A 80 -2.33 16.81 -9.02
C ALA A 80 -3.87 16.89 -9.03
N ALA A 81 -4.52 16.30 -8.02
CA ALA A 81 -5.96 16.37 -7.82
C ALA A 81 -6.44 17.74 -7.31
N GLY A 82 -5.54 18.67 -7.00
CA GLY A 82 -5.87 19.98 -6.43
C GLY A 82 -6.28 19.92 -4.96
N GLN A 83 -5.88 18.86 -4.24
CA GLN A 83 -6.00 18.78 -2.78
C GLN A 83 -4.91 19.63 -2.10
N PRO A 84 -5.06 19.99 -0.80
CA PRO A 84 -4.13 20.89 -0.11
C PRO A 84 -2.67 20.42 -0.02
N LEU A 85 -2.40 19.12 -0.14
CA LEU A 85 -1.06 18.57 0.02
C LEU A 85 -0.13 18.91 -1.16
N ASN A 86 0.93 19.67 -0.87
CA ASN A 86 2.12 19.79 -1.70
C ASN A 86 3.32 19.24 -0.91
N PRO A 87 3.90 18.05 -1.30
CA PRO A 87 4.97 17.43 -0.52
C PRO A 87 6.24 18.28 -0.43
N LYS A 88 6.58 19.03 -1.47
CA LYS A 88 7.73 19.95 -1.44
C LYS A 88 7.51 21.07 -0.45
N LYS A 89 6.33 21.71 -0.53
CA LYS A 89 5.96 22.79 0.39
C LYS A 89 5.96 22.29 1.84
N LEU A 90 5.39 21.13 2.12
CA LEU A 90 5.35 20.55 3.46
C LEU A 90 6.77 20.43 4.06
N ILE A 91 7.73 19.88 3.31
CA ILE A 91 9.12 19.78 3.79
C ILE A 91 9.74 21.17 4.03
N GLN A 92 9.48 22.12 3.14
CA GLN A 92 9.99 23.48 3.31
C GLN A 92 9.34 24.19 4.51
N ASP A 93 8.07 23.97 4.77
CA ASP A 93 7.39 24.50 5.95
C ASP A 93 8.02 23.95 7.25
N MET A 94 8.47 22.66 7.27
CA MET A 94 9.20 22.11 8.41
C MET A 94 10.58 22.77 8.60
N VAL A 95 11.32 23.01 7.51
CA VAL A 95 12.61 23.73 7.57
C VAL A 95 12.42 25.14 8.12
N VAL A 96 11.41 25.88 7.63
CA VAL A 96 11.08 27.23 8.12
C VAL A 96 10.67 27.19 9.58
N GLY A 97 9.86 26.23 9.99
CA GLY A 97 9.43 26.05 11.38
C GLY A 97 10.60 25.84 12.34
N LEU A 98 11.65 25.14 11.90
CA LEU A 98 12.86 24.88 12.70
C LEU A 98 13.79 26.10 12.80
N ALA A 99 13.82 26.95 11.79
CA ALA A 99 14.83 28.01 11.64
C ALA A 99 14.77 29.12 12.72
N GLY A 100 13.71 29.17 13.52
CA GLY A 100 13.63 30.08 14.67
C GLY A 100 13.77 31.55 14.33
N GLY A 101 13.58 31.95 13.08
CA GLY A 101 13.68 33.32 12.60
C GLY A 101 15.11 33.78 12.21
N THR A 102 16.16 33.00 12.50
CA THR A 102 17.55 33.37 12.18
C THR A 102 17.99 32.97 10.78
N ASP A 103 17.55 31.83 10.31
CA ASP A 103 17.89 31.29 8.98
C ASP A 103 16.83 31.60 7.91
N ALA A 104 15.80 32.33 8.28
CA ALA A 104 14.72 32.71 7.39
C ALA A 104 15.14 33.54 6.17
N LYS A 105 16.30 34.18 6.22
CA LYS A 105 16.90 34.93 5.09
C LYS A 105 17.64 34.02 4.10
N PHE A 106 17.87 32.76 4.46
CA PHE A 106 18.82 31.90 3.79
C PHE A 106 18.27 31.13 2.62
N ALA A 107 17.14 30.51 2.78
CA ALA A 107 16.57 29.73 1.70
C ALA A 107 15.65 30.62 0.86
N GLY A 108 16.15 31.16 -0.25
CA GLY A 108 15.28 31.81 -1.23
C GLY A 108 14.14 30.85 -1.57
N SER A 109 12.96 31.09 -0.98
CA SER A 109 11.80 30.25 -1.25
C SER A 109 11.41 30.37 -2.71
N PRO A 110 11.33 29.29 -3.48
CA PRO A 110 10.80 29.33 -4.84
C PRO A 110 9.27 29.50 -4.86
N TYR A 111 8.62 29.56 -3.68
CA TYR A 111 7.18 29.70 -3.61
C TYR A 111 6.76 31.16 -3.78
N PRO A 112 5.96 31.47 -4.81
CA PRO A 112 5.34 32.79 -4.90
C PRO A 112 4.36 32.90 -3.73
N GLY A 113 4.51 33.95 -2.93
CA GLY A 113 3.48 34.28 -1.95
C GLY A 113 3.98 34.81 -0.61
N LYS A 114 5.03 34.25 -0.02
CA LYS A 114 5.60 34.82 1.22
C LYS A 114 7.12 34.64 1.26
N PRO A 115 7.89 35.70 1.47
CA PRO A 115 9.30 35.60 1.80
C PRO A 115 9.50 34.76 3.04
N ILE A 116 10.52 33.90 3.04
CA ILE A 116 10.82 32.99 4.17
C ILE A 116 10.96 33.74 5.49
N GLY A 117 11.42 35.01 5.46
CA GLY A 117 11.55 35.85 6.65
C GLY A 117 10.25 36.29 7.34
N GLU A 118 9.09 36.11 6.71
CA GLU A 118 7.81 36.55 7.26
C GLU A 118 7.09 35.45 8.07
N HIS A 119 7.54 34.21 8.01
CA HIS A 119 6.92 33.10 8.76
C HIS A 119 7.39 33.02 10.21
N GLY A 120 8.43 33.78 10.59
CA GLY A 120 8.89 33.87 11.96
C GLY A 120 9.03 32.50 12.60
N GLY A 121 9.82 31.58 11.99
CA GLY A 121 9.91 30.19 12.42
C GLY A 121 10.12 30.08 13.92
N ASN A 122 9.30 29.26 14.55
CA ASN A 122 9.39 28.95 15.97
C ASN A 122 9.34 27.43 16.14
N PRO A 123 10.46 26.77 16.50
CA PRO A 123 10.51 25.32 16.66
C PRO A 123 9.54 24.79 17.74
N HIS A 124 8.99 25.66 18.56
CA HIS A 124 8.04 25.35 19.62
C HIS A 124 6.57 25.57 19.21
N GLN A 125 6.29 26.15 18.03
CA GLN A 125 4.91 26.31 17.58
C GLN A 125 4.32 25.00 17.07
N PRO A 126 3.00 24.75 17.23
CA PRO A 126 2.35 23.61 16.60
C PRO A 126 2.50 23.65 15.08
N ILE A 127 2.73 22.47 14.48
CA ILE A 127 2.78 22.33 13.00
C ILE A 127 1.40 22.58 12.42
N VAL A 128 0.40 21.85 12.92
CA VAL A 128 -0.99 22.01 12.47
C VAL A 128 -1.57 23.30 13.03
N ASN A 129 -2.20 24.07 12.17
CA ASN A 129 -2.72 25.43 12.39
C ASN A 129 -1.64 26.52 12.63
N GLY A 130 -0.36 26.12 12.72
CA GLY A 130 0.75 27.08 12.80
C GLY A 130 1.54 27.20 11.50
N LEU A 131 1.84 26.08 10.86
CA LEU A 131 2.61 26.01 9.62
C LEU A 131 1.79 25.45 8.47
N VAL A 132 0.95 24.44 8.73
CA VAL A 132 0.11 23.76 7.73
C VAL A 132 -1.29 23.52 8.28
N ASP A 133 -2.28 23.44 7.39
CA ASP A 133 -3.62 23.04 7.74
C ASP A 133 -3.71 21.52 7.91
N ALA A 134 -4.60 21.04 8.79
CA ALA A 134 -4.79 19.60 9.04
C ALA A 134 -5.12 18.82 7.74
N GLU A 135 -5.94 19.40 6.87
CA GLU A 135 -6.32 18.80 5.59
C GLU A 135 -5.12 18.48 4.69
N THR A 136 -4.03 19.24 4.82
CA THR A 136 -2.77 18.96 4.12
C THR A 136 -2.26 17.56 4.45
N LEU A 137 -2.30 17.18 5.71
CA LEU A 137 -1.85 15.85 6.16
C LEU A 137 -2.83 14.75 5.73
N TRP A 138 -4.14 15.01 5.84
CA TRP A 138 -5.19 14.05 5.53
C TRP A 138 -5.38 13.80 4.03
N SER A 139 -4.91 14.70 3.16
CA SER A 139 -4.87 14.49 1.70
C SER A 139 -3.87 13.42 1.26
N CYS A 140 -2.95 13.00 2.12
CA CYS A 140 -1.93 12.01 1.76
C CYS A 140 -2.50 10.60 1.66
N THR A 141 -2.38 10.00 0.47
CA THR A 141 -2.74 8.60 0.21
C THR A 141 -1.67 7.59 0.62
N THR A 142 -0.61 8.02 1.29
CA THR A 142 0.56 7.22 1.70
C THR A 142 1.21 6.39 0.58
N CYS A 143 1.03 6.77 -0.67
CA CYS A 143 1.46 5.98 -1.84
C CYS A 143 2.97 5.99 -2.11
N ARG A 144 3.78 6.77 -1.41
CA ARG A 144 5.25 6.93 -1.55
C ARG A 144 5.74 7.42 -2.92
N ALA A 145 4.89 7.95 -3.80
CA ALA A 145 5.36 8.50 -5.08
C ALA A 145 6.37 9.65 -4.89
N CYS A 146 6.14 10.52 -3.90
CA CYS A 146 7.05 11.59 -3.51
C CYS A 146 8.39 11.07 -2.97
N VAL A 147 8.40 9.96 -2.24
CA VAL A 147 9.61 9.31 -1.71
C VAL A 147 10.44 8.70 -2.84
N GLU A 148 9.79 7.99 -3.76
CA GLU A 148 10.47 7.34 -4.90
C GLU A 148 11.13 8.34 -5.85
N GLU A 149 10.48 9.45 -6.12
CA GLU A 149 11.02 10.49 -7.03
C GLU A 149 12.02 11.43 -6.32
N CYS A 150 12.14 11.37 -4.99
CA CYS A 150 13.04 12.27 -4.26
C CYS A 150 14.51 11.86 -4.45
N PRO A 151 15.37 12.71 -5.07
CA PRO A 151 16.79 12.40 -5.22
C PRO A 151 17.53 12.37 -3.88
N MET A 152 16.99 13.03 -2.85
CA MET A 152 17.52 13.07 -1.50
C MET A 152 16.93 12.00 -0.59
N MET A 153 16.02 11.14 -1.09
CA MET A 153 15.40 10.03 -0.32
C MET A 153 14.69 10.47 0.96
N ILE A 154 14.04 11.64 0.93
CA ILE A 154 13.28 12.18 2.06
C ILE A 154 12.01 11.33 2.27
N GLU A 155 11.79 10.90 3.51
CA GLU A 155 10.64 10.07 3.89
C GLU A 155 9.41 10.94 4.24
N HIS A 156 8.80 11.55 3.21
CA HIS A 156 7.65 12.44 3.37
C HIS A 156 6.45 11.75 4.04
N VAL A 157 6.21 10.48 3.70
CA VAL A 157 5.05 9.72 4.20
C VAL A 157 5.18 9.44 5.68
N ASP A 158 6.37 9.06 6.13
CA ASP A 158 6.63 8.76 7.55
C ASP A 158 6.44 10.03 8.40
N ALA A 159 6.94 11.17 7.93
CA ALA A 159 6.72 12.46 8.59
C ALA A 159 5.22 12.80 8.69
N ILE A 160 4.44 12.57 7.64
CA ILE A 160 2.99 12.81 7.65
C ILE A 160 2.30 11.89 8.66
N VAL A 161 2.66 10.60 8.71
CA VAL A 161 2.07 9.66 9.66
C VAL A 161 2.44 10.03 11.11
N ASP A 162 3.67 10.49 11.37
CA ASP A 162 4.06 10.95 12.71
C ASP A 162 3.25 12.17 13.16
N MET A 163 2.94 13.11 12.26
CA MET A 163 2.04 14.22 12.55
C MET A 163 0.58 13.75 12.75
N ARG A 164 0.11 12.78 11.95
CA ARG A 164 -1.22 12.18 12.12
C ARG A 164 -1.35 11.45 13.48
N ARG A 165 -0.28 10.79 13.96
CA ARG A 165 -0.25 10.17 15.29
C ARG A 165 -0.61 11.16 16.38
N HIS A 166 -0.01 12.34 16.37
CA HIS A 166 -0.35 13.40 17.31
C HIS A 166 -1.81 13.84 17.18
N LEU A 167 -2.30 14.07 15.96
CA LEU A 167 -3.69 14.49 15.74
C LEU A 167 -4.68 13.44 16.22
N THR A 168 -4.44 12.17 15.94
CA THR A 168 -5.36 11.08 16.26
C THR A 168 -5.30 10.71 17.74
N LEU A 169 -4.10 10.49 18.29
CA LEU A 169 -3.92 9.97 19.65
C LEU A 169 -4.05 11.05 20.74
N GLU A 170 -3.55 12.27 20.48
CA GLU A 170 -3.56 13.35 21.46
C GLU A 170 -4.77 14.28 21.30
N LYS A 171 -5.21 14.52 20.07
CA LYS A 171 -6.28 15.49 19.79
C LYS A 171 -7.62 14.85 19.47
N GLY A 172 -7.66 13.54 19.17
CA GLY A 172 -8.88 12.88 18.70
C GLY A 172 -9.42 13.49 17.38
N ALA A 173 -8.56 14.07 16.56
CA ALA A 173 -8.92 14.91 15.42
C ALA A 173 -8.77 14.17 14.08
N THR A 174 -9.27 12.93 14.00
CA THR A 174 -9.35 12.19 12.74
C THR A 174 -10.61 12.63 11.98
N PRO A 175 -10.52 13.17 10.75
CA PRO A 175 -11.66 13.79 10.09
C PRO A 175 -12.67 12.78 9.52
N ASN A 176 -13.87 13.28 9.25
CA ASN A 176 -14.98 12.59 8.59
C ASN A 176 -15.29 11.23 9.27
N LYS A 177 -15.22 10.12 8.51
CA LYS A 177 -15.47 8.76 9.03
C LYS A 177 -14.27 8.14 9.75
N GLY A 178 -13.16 8.87 9.93
CA GLY A 178 -11.95 8.31 10.51
C GLY A 178 -12.15 7.78 11.92
N ALA A 179 -12.81 8.53 12.79
CA ALA A 179 -13.10 8.10 14.16
C ALA A 179 -13.99 6.84 14.19
N GLU A 180 -15.07 6.80 13.38
CA GLU A 180 -15.97 5.64 13.24
C GLU A 180 -15.20 4.38 12.81
N VAL A 181 -14.29 4.52 11.83
CA VAL A 181 -13.48 3.39 11.34
C VAL A 181 -12.53 2.86 12.42
N LEU A 182 -11.93 3.75 13.21
CA LEU A 182 -11.06 3.36 14.32
C LEU A 182 -11.86 2.66 15.44
N GLU A 183 -13.06 3.15 15.75
CA GLU A 183 -13.97 2.49 16.69
C GLU A 183 -14.39 1.10 16.18
N ASN A 184 -14.70 0.96 14.89
CA ASN A 184 -15.02 -0.32 14.26
C ASN A 184 -13.87 -1.32 14.36
N LEU A 185 -12.63 -0.89 14.13
CA LEU A 185 -11.44 -1.74 14.28
C LEU A 185 -11.28 -2.28 15.69
N ILE A 186 -11.60 -1.47 16.70
CA ILE A 186 -11.57 -1.89 18.11
C ILE A 186 -12.72 -2.85 18.44
N ALA A 187 -13.93 -2.55 17.96
CA ALA A 187 -15.14 -3.27 18.33
C ALA A 187 -15.36 -4.57 17.56
N THR A 188 -14.96 -4.60 16.28
CA THR A 188 -15.30 -5.71 15.36
C THR A 188 -14.08 -6.29 14.63
N ASP A 189 -12.88 -5.83 14.94
CA ASP A 189 -11.62 -6.23 14.29
C ASP A 189 -11.62 -6.03 12.75
N ASN A 190 -12.45 -5.11 12.22
CA ASN A 190 -12.46 -4.70 10.80
C ASN A 190 -12.95 -3.26 10.63
N PRO A 191 -12.48 -2.52 9.59
CA PRO A 191 -12.79 -1.10 9.42
C PRO A 191 -14.25 -0.82 9.05
N GLY A 192 -14.96 -1.81 8.50
CA GLY A 192 -16.34 -1.67 8.06
C GLY A 192 -17.39 -1.88 9.15
N GLY A 193 -16.99 -2.26 10.37
CA GLY A 193 -17.91 -2.55 11.47
C GLY A 193 -18.78 -3.80 11.25
N PHE A 194 -18.37 -4.69 10.33
CA PHE A 194 -19.09 -5.93 10.06
C PHE A 194 -18.92 -6.93 11.20
N ALA A 195 -19.96 -7.72 11.46
CA ALA A 195 -19.90 -8.78 12.44
C ALA A 195 -18.78 -9.79 12.08
N PRO A 196 -17.85 -10.11 12.98
CA PRO A 196 -16.73 -11.02 12.70
C PRO A 196 -17.18 -12.39 12.18
N GLY A 197 -18.34 -12.89 12.62
CA GLY A 197 -18.96 -14.13 12.14
C GLY A 197 -19.24 -14.17 10.63
N GLY A 198 -19.35 -13.03 9.98
CA GLY A 198 -19.57 -12.91 8.53
C GLY A 198 -18.32 -13.13 7.66
N ARG A 199 -17.11 -13.20 8.25
CA ARG A 199 -15.85 -13.26 7.50
C ARG A 199 -15.73 -14.46 6.55
N LEU A 200 -16.44 -15.56 6.79
CA LEU A 200 -16.46 -16.76 5.92
C LEU A 200 -17.66 -16.85 5.00
N ASN A 201 -18.63 -15.93 5.05
CA ASN A 201 -19.85 -16.01 4.26
C ASN A 201 -19.59 -16.08 2.74
N TRP A 202 -18.55 -15.40 2.26
CA TRP A 202 -18.14 -15.40 0.86
C TRP A 202 -17.71 -16.78 0.33
N ALA A 203 -17.38 -17.70 1.22
CA ALA A 203 -16.81 -19.01 0.93
C ALA A 203 -17.65 -20.17 1.49
N ALA A 204 -18.92 -19.94 1.85
CA ALA A 204 -19.79 -20.93 2.48
C ALA A 204 -19.92 -22.24 1.68
N ASP A 205 -19.81 -22.16 0.34
CA ASP A 205 -19.85 -23.29 -0.60
C ASP A 205 -18.47 -23.88 -0.93
N LEU A 206 -17.37 -23.28 -0.47
CA LEU A 206 -16.02 -23.66 -0.88
C LEU A 206 -15.34 -24.68 0.03
N ASN A 207 -15.91 -24.99 1.20
CA ASN A 207 -15.32 -25.89 2.19
C ASN A 207 -13.83 -25.58 2.45
N LEU A 208 -13.55 -24.34 2.88
CA LEU A 208 -12.18 -23.91 3.14
C LEU A 208 -11.60 -24.66 4.35
N PRO A 209 -10.36 -25.19 4.24
CA PRO A 209 -9.67 -25.78 5.37
C PRO A 209 -9.31 -24.70 6.40
N LEU A 210 -9.70 -24.92 7.66
CA LEU A 210 -9.40 -24.00 8.77
C LEU A 210 -8.12 -24.44 9.50
N LEU A 211 -7.24 -23.51 9.83
CA LEU A 211 -6.06 -23.82 10.65
C LEU A 211 -6.46 -24.30 12.06
N SER A 212 -7.57 -23.82 12.61
CA SER A 212 -8.10 -24.27 13.90
C SER A 212 -8.45 -25.76 13.92
N GLU A 213 -8.79 -26.36 12.77
CA GLU A 213 -9.10 -27.78 12.63
C GLU A 213 -7.88 -28.61 12.21
N LYS A 214 -7.04 -28.03 11.34
CA LYS A 214 -5.92 -28.71 10.69
C LYS A 214 -4.62 -28.65 11.52
N GLY A 215 -4.44 -27.59 12.30
CA GLY A 215 -3.24 -27.32 13.10
C GLY A 215 -2.03 -26.85 12.30
N SER A 216 -1.88 -27.29 11.05
CA SER A 216 -0.75 -26.91 10.19
C SER A 216 -1.12 -26.91 8.71
N SER A 217 -0.39 -26.10 7.91
CA SER A 217 -0.44 -26.09 6.44
C SER A 217 0.85 -25.55 5.84
N ASP A 218 1.10 -25.78 4.55
CA ASP A 218 2.24 -25.16 3.88
C ASP A 218 1.99 -23.64 3.69
N VAL A 219 0.76 -23.29 3.33
CA VAL A 219 0.35 -21.91 3.05
C VAL A 219 -0.78 -21.50 3.99
N LEU A 220 -0.59 -20.42 4.72
CA LEU A 220 -1.68 -19.68 5.33
C LEU A 220 -2.19 -18.67 4.31
N PHE A 221 -3.43 -18.82 3.84
CA PHE A 221 -4.08 -17.81 3.03
C PHE A 221 -4.72 -16.75 3.94
N TRP A 222 -4.09 -15.57 4.00
CA TRP A 222 -4.61 -14.38 4.70
C TRP A 222 -5.65 -13.71 3.83
N VAL A 223 -6.89 -13.72 4.27
CA VAL A 223 -8.05 -13.26 3.49
C VAL A 223 -8.20 -11.75 3.49
N GLY A 224 -7.97 -11.12 4.64
CA GLY A 224 -8.14 -9.68 4.84
C GLY A 224 -9.60 -9.22 4.80
N ASP A 225 -9.80 -7.92 4.73
CA ASP A 225 -11.13 -7.31 4.71
C ASP A 225 -11.86 -7.44 3.38
N GLY A 226 -11.19 -7.95 2.35
CA GLY A 226 -11.83 -8.38 1.11
C GLY A 226 -12.98 -9.37 1.31
N ALA A 227 -13.00 -10.08 2.45
CA ALA A 227 -14.08 -10.96 2.86
C ALA A 227 -15.45 -10.26 2.95
N PHE A 228 -15.48 -8.96 3.24
CA PHE A 228 -16.69 -8.18 3.45
C PHE A 228 -17.10 -7.33 2.24
N ASP A 229 -16.28 -7.25 1.19
CA ASP A 229 -16.58 -6.50 -0.04
C ASP A 229 -16.86 -7.46 -1.21
N MET A 230 -18.08 -7.39 -1.77
CA MET A 230 -18.51 -8.26 -2.87
C MET A 230 -17.58 -8.23 -4.10
N ARG A 231 -16.93 -7.08 -4.37
CA ARG A 231 -15.95 -6.94 -5.46
C ARG A 231 -14.71 -7.78 -5.19
N ASN A 232 -14.23 -7.73 -3.96
CA ASN A 232 -13.02 -8.44 -3.55
C ASN A 232 -13.28 -9.93 -3.30
N GLN A 233 -14.51 -10.30 -2.93
CA GLN A 233 -14.91 -11.72 -2.82
C GLN A 233 -14.69 -12.48 -4.13
N ARG A 234 -14.83 -11.84 -5.30
CA ARG A 234 -14.53 -12.45 -6.61
C ARG A 234 -13.06 -12.85 -6.70
N THR A 235 -12.16 -11.95 -6.31
CA THR A 235 -10.70 -12.19 -6.25
C THR A 235 -10.37 -13.34 -5.30
N LEU A 236 -10.94 -13.32 -4.09
CA LEU A 236 -10.69 -14.37 -3.09
C LEU A 236 -11.15 -15.74 -3.59
N ARG A 237 -12.34 -15.83 -4.17
CA ARG A 237 -12.87 -17.07 -4.75
C ARG A 237 -12.02 -17.56 -5.92
N ALA A 238 -11.60 -16.65 -6.79
CA ALA A 238 -10.71 -16.96 -7.90
C ALA A 238 -9.36 -17.50 -7.40
N PHE A 239 -8.77 -16.87 -6.39
CA PHE A 239 -7.51 -17.34 -5.84
C PHE A 239 -7.63 -18.71 -5.14
N VAL A 240 -8.72 -18.97 -4.42
CA VAL A 240 -9.01 -20.31 -3.88
C VAL A 240 -9.10 -21.36 -5.00
N LYS A 241 -9.73 -21.02 -6.13
CA LYS A 241 -9.78 -21.92 -7.31
C LYS A 241 -8.37 -22.20 -7.84
N VAL A 242 -7.50 -21.19 -7.89
CA VAL A 242 -6.09 -21.34 -8.29
C VAL A 242 -5.33 -22.24 -7.32
N LEU A 243 -5.44 -22.01 -6.01
CA LEU A 243 -4.79 -22.83 -4.98
C LEU A 243 -5.20 -24.33 -5.09
N LYS A 244 -6.50 -24.58 -5.28
CA LYS A 244 -7.03 -25.95 -5.47
C LYS A 244 -6.53 -26.59 -6.76
N ALA A 245 -6.49 -25.86 -7.87
CA ALA A 245 -6.00 -26.36 -9.16
C ALA A 245 -4.51 -26.72 -9.09
N ALA A 246 -3.71 -25.93 -8.38
CA ALA A 246 -2.29 -26.21 -8.14
C ALA A 246 -2.05 -27.26 -7.04
N LYS A 247 -3.08 -27.80 -6.42
CA LYS A 247 -3.01 -28.79 -5.31
C LYS A 247 -2.17 -28.27 -4.13
N VAL A 248 -2.22 -26.97 -3.86
CA VAL A 248 -1.51 -26.34 -2.74
C VAL A 248 -2.10 -26.80 -1.42
N ASP A 249 -1.25 -27.19 -0.47
CA ASP A 249 -1.66 -27.40 0.92
C ASP A 249 -1.83 -26.05 1.61
N PHE A 250 -3.07 -25.55 1.70
CA PHE A 250 -3.41 -24.27 2.31
C PHE A 250 -4.49 -24.38 3.37
N ALA A 251 -4.56 -23.37 4.22
CA ALA A 251 -5.65 -23.16 5.16
C ALA A 251 -5.86 -21.67 5.41
N VAL A 252 -7.00 -21.30 6.02
CA VAL A 252 -7.34 -19.96 6.45
C VAL A 252 -7.53 -19.89 7.96
N LEU A 253 -7.37 -18.71 8.57
CA LEU A 253 -7.67 -18.51 9.99
C LEU A 253 -9.18 -18.49 10.28
N GLY A 254 -9.97 -18.14 9.28
CA GLY A 254 -11.41 -18.02 9.44
C GLY A 254 -11.80 -16.91 10.40
N LEU A 255 -12.56 -17.24 11.44
CA LEU A 255 -13.03 -16.25 12.43
C LEU A 255 -11.94 -15.74 13.38
N GLU A 256 -10.77 -16.36 13.41
CA GLU A 256 -9.64 -15.91 14.21
C GLU A 256 -8.81 -14.81 13.53
N GLU A 257 -9.02 -14.58 12.21
CA GLU A 257 -8.35 -13.51 11.46
C GLU A 257 -8.94 -12.14 11.81
N ARG A 258 -8.06 -11.18 12.06
CA ARG A 258 -8.41 -9.77 12.29
C ARG A 258 -7.78 -8.91 11.21
N ASP A 259 -8.23 -7.63 11.10
CA ASP A 259 -7.56 -6.66 10.26
C ASP A 259 -6.04 -6.62 10.55
N SER A 260 -5.25 -6.39 9.51
CA SER A 260 -3.78 -6.28 9.64
C SER A 260 -3.33 -5.05 10.42
N GLY A 261 -4.20 -4.04 10.57
CA GLY A 261 -3.93 -2.77 11.23
C GLY A 261 -3.38 -1.67 10.30
N ASP A 262 -3.25 -1.92 8.99
CA ASP A 262 -2.71 -0.89 8.07
C ASP A 262 -3.49 0.41 8.16
N VAL A 263 -4.81 0.36 8.10
CA VAL A 263 -5.68 1.55 8.14
C VAL A 263 -5.48 2.33 9.44
N ALA A 264 -5.49 1.66 10.60
CA ALA A 264 -5.25 2.31 11.89
C ALA A 264 -3.90 3.03 11.90
N ARG A 265 -2.83 2.33 11.48
CA ARG A 265 -1.48 2.89 11.46
C ARG A 265 -1.35 4.10 10.54
N ARG A 266 -1.97 4.06 9.33
CA ARG A 266 -1.93 5.17 8.37
C ARG A 266 -2.78 6.36 8.79
N LEU A 267 -3.84 6.13 9.58
CA LEU A 267 -4.61 7.19 10.23
C LEU A 267 -3.92 7.74 11.51
N GLY A 268 -2.78 7.16 11.91
CA GLY A 268 -2.03 7.59 13.09
C GLY A 268 -2.45 6.94 14.39
N ASP A 269 -3.39 6.01 14.38
CA ASP A 269 -3.77 5.23 15.57
C ASP A 269 -2.82 4.05 15.77
N GLU A 270 -1.65 4.36 16.30
CA GLU A 270 -0.64 3.36 16.64
C GLU A 270 -1.11 2.40 17.74
N ALA A 271 -1.99 2.86 18.65
CA ALA A 271 -2.49 2.02 19.74
C ALA A 271 -3.38 0.88 19.20
N THR A 272 -4.33 1.20 18.33
CA THR A 272 -5.17 0.19 17.68
C THR A 272 -4.35 -0.71 16.78
N PHE A 273 -3.35 -0.15 16.04
CA PHE A 273 -2.44 -0.96 15.24
C PHE A 273 -1.68 -2.00 16.08
N GLN A 274 -1.07 -1.58 17.19
CA GLN A 274 -0.33 -2.47 18.08
C GLN A 274 -1.23 -3.53 18.72
N LEU A 275 -2.46 -3.17 19.07
CA LEU A 275 -3.45 -4.10 19.60
C LEU A 275 -3.77 -5.21 18.58
N LEU A 276 -4.09 -4.83 17.32
CA LEU A 276 -4.41 -5.77 16.24
C LEU A 276 -3.19 -6.64 15.89
N ALA A 277 -2.02 -6.04 15.73
CA ALA A 277 -0.78 -6.77 15.47
C ALA A 277 -0.47 -7.81 16.55
N THR A 278 -0.56 -7.43 17.82
CA THR A 278 -0.31 -8.34 18.95
C THR A 278 -1.30 -9.49 18.95
N ARG A 279 -2.59 -9.23 18.77
CA ARG A 279 -3.64 -10.26 18.70
C ARG A 279 -3.43 -11.22 17.54
N ASN A 280 -3.10 -10.71 16.35
CA ASN A 280 -2.80 -11.52 15.18
C ASN A 280 -1.55 -12.39 15.42
N ILE A 281 -0.47 -11.83 15.96
CA ILE A 281 0.75 -12.58 16.28
C ILE A 281 0.47 -13.71 17.28
N GLN A 282 -0.32 -13.44 18.32
CA GLN A 282 -0.74 -14.45 19.30
C GLN A 282 -1.59 -15.55 18.65
N THR A 283 -2.44 -15.22 17.70
CA THR A 283 -3.23 -16.21 16.94
C THR A 283 -2.34 -17.05 16.04
N LEU A 284 -1.46 -16.41 15.27
CA LEU A 284 -0.53 -17.08 14.36
C LEU A 284 0.43 -18.03 15.08
N ALA A 285 0.83 -17.68 16.31
CA ALA A 285 1.72 -18.51 17.14
C ALA A 285 1.10 -19.87 17.58
N LYS A 286 -0.23 -20.06 17.45
CA LYS A 286 -0.91 -21.33 17.75
C LYS A 286 -0.69 -22.39 16.67
N TYR A 287 -0.28 -21.98 15.46
CA TYR A 287 -0.30 -22.79 14.25
C TYR A 287 1.06 -22.91 13.60
N SER A 288 1.23 -23.93 12.76
CA SER A 288 2.44 -24.13 11.96
C SER A 288 2.12 -23.94 10.48
N PHE A 289 2.89 -23.05 9.82
CA PHE A 289 2.83 -22.82 8.37
C PHE A 289 4.19 -22.35 7.85
N LYS A 290 4.44 -22.55 6.56
CA LYS A 290 5.73 -22.16 5.94
C LYS A 290 5.72 -20.70 5.50
N ARG A 291 4.57 -20.22 4.99
CA ARG A 291 4.41 -18.84 4.48
C ARG A 291 2.97 -18.37 4.59
N ILE A 292 2.81 -17.05 4.59
CA ILE A 292 1.52 -16.37 4.45
C ILE A 292 1.41 -15.87 3.01
N VAL A 293 0.26 -16.09 2.36
CA VAL A 293 -0.06 -15.53 1.04
C VAL A 293 -1.32 -14.70 1.16
N THR A 294 -1.34 -13.52 0.55
CA THR A 294 -2.51 -12.63 0.55
C THR A 294 -2.72 -11.95 -0.79
N CYS A 295 -3.97 -11.63 -1.12
CA CYS A 295 -4.33 -10.82 -2.29
C CYS A 295 -4.24 -9.31 -2.03
N ASP A 296 -3.99 -8.91 -0.79
CA ASP A 296 -3.95 -7.50 -0.39
C ASP A 296 -2.52 -7.00 -0.15
N PRO A 297 -1.98 -6.09 -1.00
CA PRO A 297 -0.66 -5.51 -0.81
C PRO A 297 -0.47 -4.73 0.49
N HIS A 298 -1.54 -4.21 1.10
CA HIS A 298 -1.48 -3.51 2.39
C HIS A 298 -1.20 -4.50 3.51
N SER A 299 -1.99 -5.57 3.61
CA SER A 299 -1.74 -6.67 4.55
C SER A 299 -0.37 -7.32 4.29
N PHE A 300 -0.01 -7.55 3.01
CA PHE A 300 1.31 -8.04 2.64
C PHE A 300 2.44 -7.19 3.22
N HIS A 301 2.36 -5.86 3.06
CA HIS A 301 3.36 -4.94 3.57
C HIS A 301 3.47 -4.97 5.10
N VAL A 302 2.34 -4.89 5.77
CA VAL A 302 2.28 -4.83 7.24
C VAL A 302 2.79 -6.12 7.87
N LEU A 303 2.30 -7.28 7.42
CA LEU A 303 2.71 -8.58 7.93
C LEU A 303 4.21 -8.85 7.69
N LYS A 304 4.74 -8.45 6.51
CA LYS A 304 6.12 -8.68 6.11
C LYS A 304 7.11 -7.73 6.79
N ASN A 305 6.78 -6.43 6.85
CA ASN A 305 7.76 -5.39 7.17
C ASN A 305 7.51 -4.72 8.52
N GLU A 306 6.29 -4.75 9.05
CA GLU A 306 5.94 -3.98 10.23
C GLU A 306 5.70 -4.85 11.48
N TYR A 307 5.20 -6.08 11.32
CA TYR A 307 4.98 -7.01 12.45
C TYR A 307 6.27 -7.46 13.12
N GLY A 308 7.40 -7.44 12.40
CA GLY A 308 8.71 -7.78 12.97
C GLY A 308 9.10 -6.96 14.19
N ALA A 309 8.63 -5.71 14.28
CA ALA A 309 8.84 -4.85 15.46
C ALA A 309 8.13 -5.37 16.73
N PHE A 310 7.17 -6.29 16.57
CA PHE A 310 6.39 -6.93 17.65
C PHE A 310 6.66 -8.43 17.74
N ASN A 311 7.81 -8.89 17.25
CA ASN A 311 8.24 -10.29 17.20
C ASN A 311 7.44 -11.18 16.22
N GLY A 312 6.64 -10.59 15.31
CA GLY A 312 5.93 -11.29 14.26
C GLY A 312 6.76 -11.39 12.97
N ASN A 313 7.68 -12.35 12.88
CA ASN A 313 8.55 -12.54 11.73
C ASN A 313 8.02 -13.68 10.85
N TYR A 314 7.47 -13.33 9.68
CA TYR A 314 6.85 -14.28 8.76
C TYR A 314 7.43 -14.17 7.35
N VAL A 315 7.46 -15.30 6.65
CA VAL A 315 7.63 -15.28 5.18
C VAL A 315 6.26 -14.92 4.60
N VAL A 316 6.15 -13.76 3.99
CA VAL A 316 4.89 -13.27 3.40
C VAL A 316 5.08 -13.05 1.92
N GLN A 317 4.11 -13.45 1.10
CA GLN A 317 4.09 -13.25 -0.33
C GLN A 317 2.77 -12.65 -0.79
N HIS A 318 2.84 -11.82 -1.79
CA HIS A 318 1.65 -11.41 -2.53
C HIS A 318 1.20 -12.52 -3.47
N HIS A 319 -0.11 -12.66 -3.68
CA HIS A 319 -0.66 -13.74 -4.51
C HIS A 319 -0.10 -13.76 -5.94
N SER A 320 0.24 -12.59 -6.52
CA SER A 320 0.84 -12.54 -7.86
C SER A 320 2.23 -13.17 -7.91
N THR A 321 3.05 -12.96 -6.89
CA THR A 321 4.39 -13.58 -6.76
C THR A 321 4.24 -15.08 -6.54
N PHE A 322 3.30 -15.50 -5.69
CA PHE A 322 3.03 -16.90 -5.46
C PHE A 322 2.49 -17.62 -6.71
N MET A 323 1.57 -16.99 -7.46
CA MET A 323 1.12 -17.54 -8.75
C MET A 323 2.24 -17.64 -9.78
N ALA A 324 3.16 -16.66 -9.83
CA ALA A 324 4.32 -16.72 -10.72
C ALA A 324 5.24 -17.91 -10.37
N GLU A 325 5.43 -18.22 -9.08
CA GLU A 325 6.14 -19.43 -8.62
C GLU A 325 5.43 -20.70 -9.09
N LEU A 326 4.12 -20.83 -8.83
CA LEU A 326 3.33 -22.02 -9.23
C LEU A 326 3.35 -22.25 -10.76
N ILE A 327 3.33 -21.18 -11.55
CA ILE A 327 3.44 -21.24 -13.00
C ILE A 327 4.85 -21.71 -13.40
N GLY A 328 5.88 -21.14 -12.78
CA GLY A 328 7.29 -21.52 -13.03
C GLY A 328 7.60 -22.98 -12.68
N GLU A 329 6.94 -23.52 -11.67
CA GLU A 329 7.04 -24.93 -11.24
C GLU A 329 6.18 -25.88 -12.11
N GLY A 330 5.35 -25.35 -13.02
CA GLY A 330 4.43 -26.14 -13.83
C GLY A 330 3.23 -26.70 -13.05
N ALA A 331 2.94 -26.14 -11.86
CA ALA A 331 1.82 -26.56 -11.03
C ALA A 331 0.46 -26.06 -11.55
N LEU A 332 0.45 -25.08 -12.46
CA LEU A 332 -0.74 -24.55 -13.10
C LEU A 332 -0.69 -24.75 -14.61
N ASN A 333 -1.74 -25.37 -15.15
CA ASN A 333 -1.93 -25.51 -16.60
C ASN A 333 -2.85 -24.40 -17.10
N LEU A 334 -2.28 -23.42 -17.81
CA LEU A 334 -2.98 -22.21 -18.26
C LEU A 334 -3.20 -22.21 -19.77
N GLY A 335 -4.42 -21.90 -20.17
CA GLY A 335 -4.76 -21.59 -21.55
C GLY A 335 -4.34 -20.17 -21.92
N GLN A 336 -4.31 -19.91 -23.22
CA GLN A 336 -4.06 -18.56 -23.72
C GLN A 336 -5.30 -17.68 -23.52
N HIS A 337 -5.08 -16.45 -23.06
CA HIS A 337 -6.12 -15.45 -22.98
C HIS A 337 -6.64 -15.12 -24.36
N LYS A 338 -7.93 -15.34 -24.58
CA LYS A 338 -8.60 -15.01 -25.86
C LYS A 338 -9.60 -13.89 -25.55
N GLY A 339 -9.24 -12.68 -25.81
CA GLY A 339 -10.16 -11.58 -25.54
C GLY A 339 -9.53 -10.22 -25.53
N ASN A 340 -9.96 -9.41 -24.60
CA ASN A 340 -9.70 -7.99 -24.51
C ASN A 340 -8.22 -7.66 -24.39
N SER A 341 -7.82 -6.55 -24.98
CA SER A 341 -6.49 -5.98 -24.75
C SER A 341 -6.37 -5.51 -23.29
N VAL A 342 -5.24 -5.80 -22.65
CA VAL A 342 -5.04 -5.64 -21.22
C VAL A 342 -4.01 -4.56 -20.90
N THR A 343 -4.33 -3.69 -19.95
CA THR A 343 -3.34 -2.85 -19.26
C THR A 343 -3.23 -3.28 -17.80
N TYR A 344 -2.14 -2.89 -17.11
CA TYR A 344 -1.91 -3.24 -15.71
C TYR A 344 -1.78 -2.01 -14.83
N HIS A 345 -2.53 -1.96 -13.73
CA HIS A 345 -2.36 -0.95 -12.71
C HIS A 345 -1.40 -1.45 -11.62
N ASP A 346 -0.22 -0.84 -11.51
CA ASP A 346 0.76 -1.16 -10.48
C ASP A 346 0.30 -0.64 -9.09
N PRO A 347 -0.02 -1.52 -8.13
CA PRO A 347 -0.38 -1.10 -6.78
C PRO A 347 0.82 -0.51 -6.04
N CYS A 348 0.63 0.61 -5.37
CA CYS A 348 1.73 1.31 -4.70
C CYS A 348 2.37 0.50 -3.55
N TYR A 349 1.57 -0.22 -2.78
CA TYR A 349 2.07 -1.06 -1.68
C TYR A 349 2.78 -2.34 -2.17
N LEU A 350 2.44 -2.82 -3.36
CA LEU A 350 3.17 -3.92 -3.99
C LEU A 350 4.50 -3.42 -4.58
N GLY A 351 4.44 -2.39 -5.42
CA GLY A 351 5.60 -1.85 -6.12
C GLY A 351 6.49 -0.96 -5.24
N ARG A 352 6.05 0.27 -4.94
CA ARG A 352 6.89 1.25 -4.24
C ARG A 352 7.30 0.87 -2.81
N TYR A 353 6.45 0.12 -2.12
CA TYR A 353 6.77 -0.36 -0.77
C TYR A 353 7.60 -1.64 -0.75
N ASN A 354 7.39 -2.54 -1.70
CA ASN A 354 7.98 -3.88 -1.68
C ASN A 354 8.84 -4.25 -2.89
N GLY A 355 8.93 -3.38 -3.91
CA GLY A 355 9.76 -3.59 -5.10
C GLY A 355 9.21 -4.61 -6.10
N GLU A 356 7.98 -5.09 -5.90
CA GLU A 356 7.39 -6.14 -6.74
C GLU A 356 6.64 -5.54 -7.94
N TYR A 357 7.27 -5.52 -9.10
CA TYR A 357 6.70 -5.03 -10.36
C TYR A 357 6.62 -6.12 -11.42
N GLU A 358 7.53 -7.09 -11.38
CA GLU A 358 7.71 -8.07 -12.45
C GLU A 358 6.80 -9.29 -12.32
N ALA A 359 6.57 -9.79 -11.09
CA ALA A 359 5.76 -10.99 -10.88
C ALA A 359 4.34 -10.88 -11.49
N PRO A 360 3.60 -9.77 -11.32
CA PRO A 360 2.31 -9.60 -12.01
C PRO A 360 2.41 -9.70 -13.52
N ARG A 361 3.45 -9.11 -14.12
CA ARG A 361 3.69 -9.15 -15.57
C ARG A 361 4.07 -10.53 -16.06
N GLN A 362 4.82 -11.31 -15.26
CA GLN A 362 5.14 -12.71 -15.56
C GLN A 362 3.87 -13.56 -15.61
N VAL A 363 2.97 -13.40 -14.64
CA VAL A 363 1.68 -14.10 -14.63
C VAL A 363 0.86 -13.77 -15.88
N LEU A 364 0.76 -12.48 -16.25
CA LEU A 364 0.02 -12.07 -17.45
C LEU A 364 0.65 -12.62 -18.73
N ARG A 365 1.98 -12.58 -18.86
CA ARG A 365 2.71 -13.17 -20.01
C ARG A 365 2.51 -14.67 -20.15
N ALA A 366 2.41 -15.39 -19.02
CA ALA A 366 2.18 -16.84 -19.04
C ALA A 366 0.83 -17.22 -19.70
N MET A 367 -0.14 -16.30 -19.68
CA MET A 367 -1.42 -16.44 -20.35
C MET A 367 -1.41 -15.85 -21.78
N GLY A 368 -0.24 -15.49 -22.32
CA GLY A 368 -0.11 -14.85 -23.65
C GLY A 368 -0.58 -13.40 -23.69
N ILE A 369 -0.75 -12.74 -22.54
CA ILE A 369 -1.15 -11.34 -22.47
C ILE A 369 0.07 -10.45 -22.62
N GLU A 370 0.08 -9.62 -23.68
CA GLU A 370 0.99 -8.51 -23.82
C GLU A 370 0.36 -7.26 -23.18
N VAL A 371 0.98 -6.77 -22.11
CA VAL A 371 0.45 -5.63 -21.36
C VAL A 371 0.65 -4.35 -22.14
N LYS A 372 -0.42 -3.60 -22.39
CA LYS A 372 -0.35 -2.22 -22.88
C LYS A 372 0.01 -1.31 -21.70
N GLU A 373 1.29 -0.98 -21.56
CA GLU A 373 1.75 -0.16 -20.44
C GLU A 373 1.18 1.26 -20.51
N MET A 374 0.76 1.79 -19.38
CA MET A 374 0.39 3.19 -19.24
C MET A 374 1.64 4.07 -19.28
N GLN A 375 1.53 5.32 -19.67
CA GLN A 375 2.63 6.28 -19.63
C GLN A 375 3.22 6.38 -18.21
N ARG A 376 2.35 6.31 -17.19
CA ARG A 376 2.74 6.21 -15.77
C ARG A 376 2.55 4.78 -15.29
N SER A 377 3.59 3.96 -15.41
CA SER A 377 3.64 2.55 -14.97
C SER A 377 4.83 2.27 -14.05
N GLY A 378 4.88 1.11 -13.45
CA GLY A 378 5.93 0.69 -12.53
C GLY A 378 6.05 1.63 -11.33
N PHE A 379 7.28 2.03 -10.97
CA PHE A 379 7.50 2.92 -9.82
C PHE A 379 6.88 4.33 -9.99
N ARG A 380 6.64 4.76 -11.23
CA ARG A 380 5.96 6.03 -11.57
C ARG A 380 4.45 5.91 -11.65
N SER A 381 3.89 4.74 -11.42
CA SER A 381 2.43 4.52 -11.46
C SER A 381 1.68 5.58 -10.65
N ARG A 382 0.63 6.19 -11.24
CA ARG A 382 -0.28 7.06 -10.48
C ARG A 382 -1.05 6.21 -9.47
N CYS A 383 -1.20 6.69 -8.25
CA CYS A 383 -2.00 6.05 -7.21
C CYS A 383 -3.48 5.97 -7.62
N CYS A 384 -4.17 4.92 -7.17
CA CYS A 384 -5.63 4.79 -7.32
C CYS A 384 -6.41 5.67 -6.35
N GLY A 385 -5.76 6.19 -5.30
CA GLY A 385 -6.41 7.00 -4.27
C GLY A 385 -6.90 6.22 -3.05
N GLY A 386 -6.73 4.88 -2.99
CA GLY A 386 -7.32 4.04 -1.93
C GLY A 386 -6.51 3.95 -0.63
N GLY A 387 -5.21 4.29 -0.65
CA GLY A 387 -4.35 4.13 0.53
C GLY A 387 -4.44 5.26 1.55
N GLY A 388 -3.78 5.07 2.70
CA GLY A 388 -3.61 6.10 3.72
C GLY A 388 -4.88 6.56 4.44
N GLY A 389 -5.96 5.79 4.34
CA GLY A 389 -7.26 6.21 4.83
C GLY A 389 -7.93 7.31 3.98
N ALA A 390 -7.40 7.64 2.80
CA ALA A 390 -7.91 8.74 1.98
C ALA A 390 -9.40 8.63 1.61
N PRO A 391 -9.96 7.44 1.27
CA PRO A 391 -11.41 7.31 1.05
C PRO A 391 -12.26 7.54 2.31
N ILE A 392 -11.66 7.39 3.49
CA ILE A 392 -12.31 7.55 4.80
C ILE A 392 -12.27 9.03 5.21
N THR A 393 -11.12 9.68 5.06
CA THR A 393 -10.91 11.09 5.40
C THR A 393 -11.49 12.04 4.35
N ASP A 394 -11.64 11.57 3.11
CA ASP A 394 -12.35 12.19 1.98
C ASP A 394 -12.11 13.71 1.84
N ILE A 395 -10.85 14.09 1.78
CA ILE A 395 -10.47 15.51 1.60
C ILE A 395 -10.77 15.91 0.15
N PRO A 396 -11.55 16.99 -0.07
CA PRO A 396 -11.95 17.40 -1.41
C PRO A 396 -10.78 17.93 -2.22
N GLY A 397 -10.83 17.73 -3.53
CA GLY A 397 -9.93 18.29 -4.53
C GLY A 397 -10.71 18.84 -5.71
N LYS A 398 -10.01 19.35 -6.74
CA LYS A 398 -10.62 19.78 -8.00
C LYS A 398 -11.15 18.59 -8.81
N GLN A 399 -10.51 17.43 -8.65
CA GLN A 399 -10.90 16.17 -9.27
C GLN A 399 -10.52 15.00 -8.35
N ARG A 400 -11.09 13.83 -8.58
CA ARG A 400 -10.79 12.64 -7.80
C ARG A 400 -9.53 11.95 -8.34
N ILE A 401 -8.70 11.43 -7.45
CA ILE A 401 -7.49 10.69 -7.83
C ILE A 401 -7.79 9.47 -8.71
N PRO A 402 -8.82 8.63 -8.42
CA PRO A 402 -9.15 7.50 -9.29
C PRO A 402 -9.60 7.91 -10.69
N ASP A 403 -10.26 9.08 -10.85
CA ASP A 403 -10.68 9.58 -12.16
C ASP A 403 -9.47 9.91 -13.03
N MET A 404 -8.46 10.59 -12.46
CA MET A 404 -7.18 10.84 -13.16
C MET A 404 -6.45 9.54 -13.54
N ARG A 405 -6.51 8.51 -12.67
CA ARG A 405 -5.92 7.21 -13.01
C ARG A 405 -6.69 6.52 -14.12
N MET A 406 -8.01 6.67 -14.15
CA MET A 406 -8.84 6.16 -15.21
C MET A 406 -8.56 6.84 -16.56
N GLU A 407 -8.17 8.13 -16.56
CA GLU A 407 -7.70 8.83 -17.76
C GLU A 407 -6.41 8.17 -18.30
N ASP A 408 -5.39 7.95 -17.43
CA ASP A 408 -4.17 7.24 -17.82
C ASP A 408 -4.49 5.84 -18.43
N ILE A 409 -5.51 5.15 -17.89
CA ILE A 409 -5.96 3.84 -18.38
C ILE A 409 -6.61 3.98 -19.77
N ARG A 410 -7.53 4.93 -19.95
CA ARG A 410 -8.23 5.16 -21.23
C ARG A 410 -7.28 5.50 -22.37
N GLU A 411 -6.19 6.23 -22.07
CA GLU A 411 -5.15 6.56 -23.04
C GLU A 411 -4.47 5.32 -23.65
N THR A 412 -4.45 4.19 -22.95
CA THR A 412 -3.89 2.93 -23.49
C THR A 412 -4.78 2.27 -24.54
N GLY A 413 -6.06 2.63 -24.60
CA GLY A 413 -7.07 1.94 -25.41
C GLY A 413 -7.26 0.47 -25.01
N ALA A 414 -6.92 0.08 -23.80
CA ALA A 414 -7.15 -1.26 -23.30
C ALA A 414 -8.62 -1.43 -22.89
N GLU A 415 -9.16 -2.62 -23.15
CA GLU A 415 -10.54 -2.99 -22.81
C GLU A 415 -10.67 -3.60 -21.41
N LEU A 416 -9.53 -4.03 -20.84
CA LEU A 416 -9.44 -4.62 -19.51
C LEU A 416 -8.26 -4.05 -18.73
N VAL A 417 -8.49 -3.77 -17.45
CA VAL A 417 -7.46 -3.39 -16.49
C VAL A 417 -7.22 -4.57 -15.54
N ALA A 418 -6.03 -5.13 -15.58
CA ALA A 418 -5.58 -6.06 -14.57
C ALA A 418 -5.11 -5.29 -13.32
N VAL A 419 -5.52 -5.74 -12.16
CA VAL A 419 -5.14 -5.19 -10.85
C VAL A 419 -4.64 -6.31 -9.93
N GLY A 420 -4.00 -5.96 -8.83
CA GLY A 420 -3.56 -6.90 -7.79
C GLY A 420 -3.69 -6.24 -6.42
N CYS A 421 -4.85 -5.62 -6.14
CA CYS A 421 -5.09 -4.94 -4.86
C CYS A 421 -6.59 -4.68 -4.69
N PRO A 422 -7.20 -5.13 -3.58
CA PRO A 422 -8.61 -4.90 -3.27
C PRO A 422 -9.00 -3.42 -3.28
N GLN A 423 -8.18 -2.57 -2.68
CA GLN A 423 -8.45 -1.13 -2.63
C GLN A 423 -8.36 -0.49 -4.01
N CYS A 424 -7.40 -0.91 -4.86
CA CYS A 424 -7.32 -0.43 -6.24
C CYS A 424 -8.54 -0.86 -7.05
N THR A 425 -9.01 -2.09 -6.91
CA THR A 425 -10.25 -2.58 -7.52
C THR A 425 -11.44 -1.69 -7.13
N ALA A 426 -11.63 -1.46 -5.83
CA ALA A 426 -12.73 -0.65 -5.31
C ALA A 426 -12.69 0.79 -5.85
N MET A 427 -11.51 1.42 -5.88
CA MET A 427 -11.35 2.80 -6.35
C MET A 427 -11.60 2.94 -7.85
N LEU A 428 -11.06 2.03 -8.65
CA LEU A 428 -11.21 2.10 -10.11
C LEU A 428 -12.61 1.69 -10.57
N GLU A 429 -13.25 0.69 -9.94
CA GLU A 429 -14.65 0.36 -10.18
C GLU A 429 -15.61 1.46 -9.71
N GLY A 430 -15.20 2.31 -8.78
CA GLY A 430 -15.95 3.49 -8.33
C GLY A 430 -15.89 4.70 -9.29
N VAL A 431 -15.19 4.59 -10.43
CA VAL A 431 -15.21 5.62 -11.48
C VAL A 431 -16.43 5.44 -12.38
N VAL A 432 -17.07 6.57 -12.71
CA VAL A 432 -18.27 6.58 -13.56
C VAL A 432 -17.95 6.13 -14.99
N GLU A 433 -18.85 5.37 -15.58
CA GLU A 433 -18.75 4.92 -16.98
C GLU A 433 -18.61 6.10 -17.97
N PRO A 434 -17.92 5.90 -19.12
CA PRO A 434 -17.41 4.62 -19.62
C PRO A 434 -16.04 4.27 -19.01
N ARG A 435 -15.86 3.04 -18.59
CA ARG A 435 -14.58 2.51 -18.12
C ARG A 435 -14.34 1.09 -18.64
N PRO A 436 -13.05 0.66 -18.79
CA PRO A 436 -12.72 -0.72 -19.09
C PRO A 436 -13.19 -1.69 -17.99
N LEU A 437 -13.28 -2.97 -18.33
CA LEU A 437 -13.49 -4.03 -17.35
C LEU A 437 -12.31 -4.08 -16.38
N ILE A 438 -12.58 -4.25 -15.08
CA ILE A 438 -11.54 -4.36 -14.05
C ILE A 438 -11.58 -5.77 -13.49
N LYS A 439 -10.43 -6.47 -13.53
CA LYS A 439 -10.25 -7.80 -12.95
C LYS A 439 -8.95 -7.88 -12.16
N ASP A 440 -9.01 -8.58 -11.05
CA ASP A 440 -7.77 -8.97 -10.37
C ASP A 440 -7.02 -10.05 -11.19
N ILE A 441 -5.69 -10.09 -11.04
CA ILE A 441 -4.85 -11.10 -11.71
C ILE A 441 -5.31 -12.52 -11.36
N ALA A 442 -5.75 -12.75 -10.11
CA ALA A 442 -6.26 -14.07 -9.72
C ALA A 442 -7.52 -14.46 -10.49
N GLU A 443 -8.40 -13.50 -10.83
CA GLU A 443 -9.57 -13.76 -11.66
C GLU A 443 -9.15 -14.16 -13.08
N LEU A 444 -8.16 -13.48 -13.66
CA LEU A 444 -7.65 -13.80 -14.99
C LEU A 444 -7.00 -15.19 -15.03
N VAL A 445 -6.21 -15.54 -14.01
CA VAL A 445 -5.61 -16.87 -13.90
C VAL A 445 -6.69 -17.95 -13.72
N ALA A 446 -7.69 -17.70 -12.87
CA ALA A 446 -8.79 -18.65 -12.63
C ALA A 446 -9.64 -18.89 -13.90
N ASP A 447 -9.81 -17.85 -14.75
CA ASP A 447 -10.50 -17.97 -16.04
C ASP A 447 -9.66 -18.72 -17.08
N ALA A 448 -8.33 -18.63 -16.99
CA ALA A 448 -7.40 -19.30 -17.90
C ALA A 448 -7.05 -20.74 -17.52
N LEU A 449 -7.48 -21.23 -16.34
CA LEU A 449 -7.20 -22.61 -15.92
C LEU A 449 -7.81 -23.62 -16.91
N LEU A 450 -6.96 -24.48 -17.45
CA LEU A 450 -7.41 -25.64 -18.23
C LEU A 450 -7.78 -26.79 -17.28
N GLU A 451 -8.92 -27.42 -17.52
CA GLU A 451 -9.28 -28.66 -16.80
C GLU A 451 -8.22 -29.73 -17.11
N GLU A 452 -7.79 -30.49 -16.10
CA GLU A 452 -6.99 -31.70 -16.34
C GLU A 452 -7.81 -32.59 -17.30
N ALA A 453 -7.25 -32.92 -18.46
CA ALA A 453 -7.89 -33.88 -19.34
C ALA A 453 -8.17 -35.15 -18.53
N ALA A 454 -9.41 -35.52 -18.39
CA ALA A 454 -9.78 -36.76 -17.71
C ALA A 454 -8.86 -37.87 -18.25
N PRO A 455 -8.26 -38.75 -17.41
CA PRO A 455 -7.34 -39.77 -17.86
C PRO A 455 -7.99 -40.53 -19.01
N GLY A 456 -7.40 -40.42 -20.19
CA GLY A 456 -8.03 -40.76 -21.46
C GLY A 456 -8.60 -42.19 -21.46
N LYS A 457 -9.86 -42.33 -21.82
CA LYS A 457 -10.33 -43.58 -22.40
C LYS A 457 -9.43 -43.88 -23.59
N ALA A 458 -8.65 -44.94 -23.48
CA ALA A 458 -7.82 -45.44 -24.59
C ALA A 458 -8.63 -45.44 -25.89
N PRO A 459 -8.10 -45.04 -27.03
CA PRO A 459 -8.84 -45.03 -28.27
C PRO A 459 -9.30 -46.45 -28.56
N ILE A 460 -10.62 -46.64 -28.69
CA ILE A 460 -11.22 -47.90 -29.13
C ILE A 460 -10.61 -48.22 -30.49
N LYS A 461 -9.73 -49.23 -30.56
CA LYS A 461 -9.24 -49.78 -31.84
C LYS A 461 -10.47 -50.27 -32.61
N ARG A 462 -10.86 -49.58 -33.64
CA ARG A 462 -11.80 -50.07 -34.63
C ARG A 462 -11.15 -51.27 -35.31
N GLN A 463 -11.71 -52.46 -35.16
CA GLN A 463 -11.36 -53.62 -35.95
C GLN A 463 -11.70 -53.31 -37.42
N PRO A 464 -10.86 -53.76 -38.37
CA PRO A 464 -11.19 -53.65 -39.79
C PRO A 464 -12.43 -54.50 -40.07
N ALA A 465 -13.37 -53.94 -40.84
CA ALA A 465 -14.50 -54.65 -41.34
C ALA A 465 -13.99 -55.74 -42.33
N GLU A 466 -14.29 -56.99 -42.01
CA GLU A 466 -14.15 -58.11 -42.97
C GLU A 466 -15.15 -57.87 -44.12
N VAL A 467 -14.62 -57.78 -45.31
CA VAL A 467 -15.39 -57.77 -46.57
C VAL A 467 -15.62 -59.22 -46.95
N HIS A 468 -16.89 -59.61 -47.01
CA HIS A 468 -17.36 -60.80 -47.73
C HIS A 468 -18.10 -60.34 -48.98
#